data_2a3d0292ec9b9de4fa1f019df9c7ad3b
#
_entry.id   2a3d0292ec9b9de4fa1f019df9c7ad3b
#
_cell.length_a   1.000
_cell.length_b   1.000
_cell.length_c   1.000
_cell.angle_alpha   90.00
_cell.angle_beta   90.00
_cell.angle_gamma   90.00
#
_symmetry.space_group_name_H-M   'P 1'
#
loop_
_entity.id
_entity.type
_entity.pdbx_description
1 polymer ?
#
loop_
_entity_poly.entity_id
_entity_poly.type
_entity_poly.pdbx_seq_one_letter_code
_entity_poly.pdbx_strand_id
1 'polypeptide(L)'
;MQPFIHLHVHSQYSILDGQASIPALVDKAIRDGMKGLALTDHGNMFGIKEFFNLVKKKNGATKDAIKGVQKRIEAIESGAEEVEDKEKELASLQEEKAKLEAKIFKPIFGCEMYVARRRLTDKEATPREIRTTVVNEVEGFSIRRGAVDEGGYHLVVLAKNLKGYHNLVKLVSKGWTDGFYSRPRTDKYELEKYHEGLIVCSACLGGEIPRRILTGDIQGAEEAILWFKNIFGEDYYLELQRHKATVPRANHETYPLQQVVNDRLIEFSRKHGIKLVCTNDVHFVEEENAEAHDRLICLSTGKDLDDPNRMLYTKQEWLKTQQEMNDIFSDVPEALSNTLEILDKVEFYSIDHPPLMPTFPIPENFGTEEEYRKKFTEELLYCKLI
;
A
#
# COMPACT_ATOMS: atom_id res chain seq x y z
N MET A 1 14.30 -11.71 17.32
CA MET A 1 13.83 -10.76 16.31
C MET A 1 12.53 -11.27 15.74
N GLN A 2 11.47 -10.44 15.74
CA GLN A 2 10.21 -10.75 15.08
C GLN A 2 10.36 -10.56 13.58
N PRO A 3 9.85 -11.46 12.73
CA PRO A 3 9.79 -11.21 11.29
C PRO A 3 8.90 -10.02 11.01
N PHE A 4 9.26 -9.24 9.98
CA PHE A 4 8.60 -7.98 9.64
C PHE A 4 8.63 -7.75 8.13
N ILE A 5 7.62 -7.07 7.61
CA ILE A 5 7.58 -6.49 6.26
C ILE A 5 7.01 -5.07 6.31
N HIS A 6 7.41 -4.22 5.35
CA HIS A 6 6.84 -2.89 5.21
C HIS A 6 5.49 -2.94 4.50
N LEU A 7 4.46 -2.31 5.11
CA LEU A 7 3.08 -2.24 4.62
C LEU A 7 2.68 -0.85 4.12
N HIS A 8 3.47 0.19 4.40
CA HIS A 8 3.24 1.57 4.02
C HIS A 8 4.50 2.11 3.35
N VAL A 9 4.49 2.14 2.00
CA VAL A 9 5.68 2.39 1.18
C VAL A 9 5.32 3.22 -0.05
N HIS A 10 6.04 4.30 -0.24
CA HIS A 10 5.92 5.21 -1.38
C HIS A 10 7.09 5.03 -2.33
N SER A 11 6.77 4.91 -3.61
CA SER A 11 7.75 4.91 -4.68
C SER A 11 7.80 6.26 -5.41
N GLN A 12 8.61 6.32 -6.46
CA GLN A 12 8.64 7.45 -7.41
C GLN A 12 7.28 7.81 -8.02
N TYR A 13 6.28 6.93 -7.89
CA TYR A 13 4.91 7.19 -8.35
C TYR A 13 4.06 7.95 -7.31
N SER A 14 4.54 8.15 -6.09
CA SER A 14 4.12 9.22 -5.18
C SER A 14 4.78 10.51 -5.63
N ILE A 15 4.31 11.08 -6.76
CA ILE A 15 4.97 12.12 -7.54
C ILE A 15 5.28 13.35 -6.68
N LEU A 16 6.55 13.79 -6.73
CA LEU A 16 7.12 14.89 -5.95
C LEU A 16 7.13 14.67 -4.43
N ASP A 17 7.01 13.40 -3.99
CA ASP A 17 7.09 13.01 -2.58
C ASP A 17 7.97 11.76 -2.40
N GLY A 18 7.65 10.65 -3.06
CA GLY A 18 8.47 9.44 -3.02
C GLY A 18 9.73 9.53 -3.87
N GLN A 19 10.89 9.28 -3.28
CA GLN A 19 12.20 9.26 -3.98
C GLN A 19 12.60 7.83 -4.37
N ALA A 20 12.01 6.81 -3.75
CA ALA A 20 12.40 5.43 -3.91
C ALA A 20 11.98 4.83 -5.27
N SER A 21 12.92 4.21 -6.00
CA SER A 21 12.57 3.40 -7.17
C SER A 21 12.06 2.02 -6.76
N ILE A 22 11.08 1.49 -7.49
CA ILE A 22 10.53 0.16 -7.22
C ILE A 22 11.59 -0.94 -7.22
N PRO A 23 12.54 -0.99 -8.19
CA PRO A 23 13.61 -1.98 -8.15
C PRO A 23 14.48 -1.91 -6.89
N ALA A 24 14.85 -0.71 -6.44
CA ALA A 24 15.68 -0.53 -5.26
C ALA A 24 14.96 -0.95 -3.97
N LEU A 25 13.66 -0.64 -3.84
CA LEU A 25 12.82 -1.08 -2.72
C LEU A 25 12.76 -2.61 -2.64
N VAL A 26 12.45 -3.27 -3.76
CA VAL A 26 12.34 -4.74 -3.82
C VAL A 26 13.68 -5.41 -3.55
N ASP A 27 14.77 -4.91 -4.13
CA ASP A 27 16.10 -5.49 -3.96
C ASP A 27 16.58 -5.38 -2.51
N LYS A 28 16.33 -4.24 -1.85
CA LYS A 28 16.67 -4.06 -0.43
C LYS A 28 15.82 -4.96 0.46
N ALA A 29 14.52 -5.04 0.26
CA ALA A 29 13.63 -5.89 1.03
C ALA A 29 14.03 -7.38 0.92
N ILE A 30 14.35 -7.87 -0.30
CA ILE A 30 14.83 -9.24 -0.52
C ILE A 30 16.19 -9.46 0.16
N ARG A 31 17.12 -8.51 0.03
CA ARG A 31 18.46 -8.58 0.65
C ARG A 31 18.39 -8.65 2.18
N ASP A 32 17.43 -7.95 2.79
CA ASP A 32 17.18 -7.98 4.23
C ASP A 32 16.39 -9.24 4.68
N GLY A 33 15.99 -10.10 3.75
CA GLY A 33 15.28 -11.36 4.04
C GLY A 33 13.78 -11.18 4.30
N MET A 34 13.20 -10.03 3.98
CA MET A 34 11.74 -9.82 4.05
C MET A 34 11.03 -10.77 3.08
N LYS A 35 9.87 -11.29 3.49
CA LYS A 35 9.08 -12.24 2.70
C LYS A 35 8.15 -11.56 1.70
N GLY A 36 8.00 -10.26 1.76
CA GLY A 36 7.15 -9.46 0.90
C GLY A 36 7.31 -7.98 1.18
N LEU A 37 6.60 -7.18 0.42
CA LEU A 37 6.57 -5.72 0.52
C LEU A 37 5.21 -5.24 0.01
N ALA A 38 4.62 -4.24 0.64
CA ALA A 38 3.51 -3.50 0.05
C ALA A 38 4.01 -2.30 -0.76
N LEU A 39 3.24 -1.91 -1.78
CA LEU A 39 3.40 -0.65 -2.49
C LEU A 39 2.10 0.14 -2.32
N THR A 40 2.18 1.34 -1.73
CA THR A 40 1.03 2.13 -1.29
C THR A 40 1.15 3.60 -1.66
N ASP A 41 1.46 3.90 -2.92
CA ASP A 41 1.64 5.26 -3.41
C ASP A 41 0.43 6.16 -3.13
N HIS A 42 0.67 7.47 -2.96
CA HIS A 42 -0.35 8.46 -2.66
C HIS A 42 -1.43 8.57 -3.74
N GLY A 43 -2.65 8.14 -3.42
CA GLY A 43 -3.84 8.31 -4.23
C GLY A 43 -3.80 7.66 -5.61
N ASN A 44 -2.84 6.76 -5.87
CA ASN A 44 -2.70 6.11 -7.17
C ASN A 44 -2.16 4.68 -7.08
N MET A 45 -2.24 3.96 -8.21
CA MET A 45 -1.73 2.60 -8.39
C MET A 45 -0.81 2.52 -9.62
N PHE A 46 -0.16 3.61 -10.00
CA PHE A 46 0.60 3.68 -11.26
C PHE A 46 1.81 2.74 -11.28
N GLY A 47 2.46 2.54 -10.13
CA GLY A 47 3.62 1.65 -9.98
C GLY A 47 3.27 0.16 -9.89
N ILE A 48 2.00 -0.21 -9.69
CA ILE A 48 1.62 -1.59 -9.36
C ILE A 48 2.00 -2.58 -10.47
N LYS A 49 1.85 -2.22 -11.74
CA LYS A 49 2.21 -3.12 -12.85
C LYS A 49 3.71 -3.34 -12.97
N GLU A 50 4.51 -2.31 -12.76
CA GLU A 50 5.98 -2.40 -12.69
C GLU A 50 6.40 -3.31 -11.52
N PHE A 51 5.84 -3.07 -10.34
CA PHE A 51 6.08 -3.86 -9.13
C PHE A 51 5.73 -5.34 -9.33
N PHE A 52 4.54 -5.63 -9.87
CA PHE A 52 4.12 -6.99 -10.18
C PHE A 52 5.08 -7.68 -11.14
N ASN A 53 5.44 -7.04 -12.26
CA ASN A 53 6.31 -7.62 -13.27
C ASN A 53 7.71 -7.88 -12.73
N LEU A 54 8.25 -6.96 -11.93
CA LEU A 54 9.56 -7.12 -11.29
C LEU A 54 9.57 -8.31 -10.33
N VAL A 55 8.60 -8.40 -9.41
CA VAL A 55 8.50 -9.51 -8.46
C VAL A 55 8.25 -10.84 -9.17
N LYS A 56 7.40 -10.85 -10.21
CA LYS A 56 7.19 -12.02 -11.07
C LYS A 56 8.52 -12.52 -11.67
N LYS A 57 9.35 -11.61 -12.18
CA LYS A 57 10.68 -11.91 -12.72
C LYS A 57 11.64 -12.43 -11.63
N LYS A 58 11.70 -11.77 -10.47
CA LYS A 58 12.56 -12.20 -9.33
C LYS A 58 12.22 -13.60 -8.83
N ASN A 59 10.94 -13.94 -8.78
CA ASN A 59 10.45 -15.26 -8.36
C ASN A 59 10.55 -16.33 -9.46
N GLY A 60 10.87 -15.99 -10.71
CA GLY A 60 10.77 -16.88 -11.86
C GLY A 60 11.52 -18.19 -11.68
N ALA A 61 12.83 -18.14 -11.44
CA ALA A 61 13.67 -19.33 -11.25
C ALA A 61 13.21 -20.19 -10.06
N THR A 62 12.80 -19.57 -8.94
CA THR A 62 12.28 -20.30 -7.77
C THR A 62 10.97 -21.00 -8.08
N LYS A 63 10.04 -20.35 -8.81
CA LYS A 63 8.77 -20.96 -9.24
C LYS A 63 8.99 -22.13 -10.20
N ASP A 64 9.96 -22.01 -11.09
CA ASP A 64 10.28 -23.09 -12.03
C ASP A 64 10.93 -24.29 -11.29
N ALA A 65 11.77 -24.03 -10.29
CA ALA A 65 12.30 -25.10 -9.42
C ALA A 65 11.16 -25.79 -8.64
N ILE A 66 10.21 -25.04 -8.05
CA ILE A 66 9.05 -25.59 -7.35
C ILE A 66 8.23 -26.48 -8.29
N LYS A 67 7.99 -26.04 -9.53
CA LYS A 67 7.28 -26.88 -10.54
C LYS A 67 8.03 -28.13 -10.87
N GLY A 68 9.37 -28.09 -10.96
CA GLY A 68 10.21 -29.26 -11.17
C GLY A 68 10.08 -30.29 -10.05
N VAL A 69 10.21 -29.82 -8.79
CA VAL A 69 10.03 -30.69 -7.61
C VAL A 69 8.61 -31.27 -7.56
N GLN A 70 7.59 -30.47 -7.83
CA GLN A 70 6.19 -30.91 -7.83
C GLN A 70 5.93 -31.99 -8.88
N LYS A 71 6.45 -31.85 -10.10
CA LYS A 71 6.34 -32.87 -11.16
C LYS A 71 7.00 -34.18 -10.76
N ARG A 72 8.14 -34.12 -10.07
CA ARG A 72 8.84 -35.31 -9.59
C ARG A 72 8.05 -36.02 -8.48
N ILE A 73 7.45 -35.26 -7.55
CA ILE A 73 6.52 -35.80 -6.55
C ILE A 73 5.37 -36.55 -7.24
N GLU A 74 4.70 -35.93 -8.21
CA GLU A 74 3.59 -36.52 -8.96
C GLU A 74 4.01 -37.79 -9.74
N ALA A 75 5.21 -37.82 -10.32
CA ALA A 75 5.74 -38.99 -11.03
C ALA A 75 5.98 -40.17 -10.07
N ILE A 76 6.52 -39.92 -8.87
CA ILE A 76 6.74 -40.96 -7.86
C ILE A 76 5.40 -41.44 -7.26
N GLU A 77 4.45 -40.54 -7.00
CA GLU A 77 3.12 -40.90 -6.48
C GLU A 77 2.34 -41.77 -7.46
N SER A 78 2.36 -41.42 -8.76
CA SER A 78 1.70 -42.17 -9.82
C SER A 78 2.42 -43.47 -10.24
N GLY A 79 3.64 -43.70 -9.77
CA GLY A 79 4.45 -44.86 -10.16
C GLY A 79 5.13 -44.72 -11.52
N ALA A 80 5.16 -43.52 -12.10
CA ALA A 80 5.88 -43.23 -13.33
C ALA A 80 7.40 -43.12 -13.13
N GLU A 81 7.85 -42.84 -11.89
CA GLU A 81 9.24 -42.87 -11.45
C GLU A 81 9.37 -43.86 -10.29
N GLU A 82 10.22 -44.94 -10.46
CA GLU A 82 10.51 -45.91 -9.43
C GLU A 82 11.68 -45.38 -8.58
N VAL A 83 11.55 -45.47 -7.25
CA VAL A 83 12.58 -45.06 -6.28
C VAL A 83 12.74 -46.19 -5.22
N GLU A 84 13.94 -46.36 -4.67
CA GLU A 84 14.24 -47.42 -3.71
C GLU A 84 13.43 -47.28 -2.40
N ASP A 85 13.25 -46.05 -1.91
CA ASP A 85 12.48 -45.75 -0.70
C ASP A 85 11.51 -44.56 -1.01
N LYS A 86 10.30 -44.93 -1.39
CA LYS A 86 9.27 -43.98 -1.81
C LYS A 86 8.90 -42.96 -0.71
N GLU A 87 8.76 -43.40 0.52
CA GLU A 87 8.36 -42.54 1.65
C GLU A 87 9.45 -41.50 1.95
N LYS A 88 10.70 -41.95 2.02
CA LYS A 88 11.84 -41.09 2.31
C LYS A 88 12.09 -40.08 1.20
N GLU A 89 11.98 -40.49 -0.08
CA GLU A 89 12.19 -39.59 -1.21
C GLU A 89 11.07 -38.54 -1.30
N LEU A 90 9.81 -38.91 -1.10
CA LEU A 90 8.69 -37.97 -1.03
C LEU A 90 8.84 -36.96 0.10
N ALA A 91 9.26 -37.41 1.29
CA ALA A 91 9.51 -36.52 2.43
C ALA A 91 10.64 -35.51 2.12
N SER A 92 11.73 -35.97 1.48
CA SER A 92 12.83 -35.10 1.05
C SER A 92 12.40 -34.06 0.05
N LEU A 93 11.61 -34.44 -0.98
CA LEU A 93 11.09 -33.53 -2.00
C LEU A 93 10.08 -32.55 -1.44
N GLN A 94 9.25 -32.96 -0.49
CA GLN A 94 8.33 -32.05 0.22
C GLN A 94 9.08 -31.01 1.04
N GLU A 95 10.17 -31.42 1.72
CA GLU A 95 11.04 -30.49 2.45
C GLU A 95 11.74 -29.49 1.51
N GLU A 96 12.25 -29.98 0.36
CA GLU A 96 12.85 -29.13 -0.66
C GLU A 96 11.83 -28.12 -1.22
N LYS A 97 10.63 -28.58 -1.54
CA LYS A 97 9.53 -27.73 -1.99
C LYS A 97 9.22 -26.64 -0.96
N ALA A 98 9.06 -26.98 0.30
CA ALA A 98 8.80 -26.04 1.39
C ALA A 98 9.93 -25.00 1.53
N LYS A 99 11.20 -25.42 1.41
CA LYS A 99 12.35 -24.50 1.41
C LYS A 99 12.35 -23.54 0.21
N LEU A 100 11.90 -23.99 -0.95
CA LEU A 100 11.75 -23.14 -2.15
C LEU A 100 10.57 -22.19 -2.00
N GLU A 101 9.42 -22.66 -1.53
CA GLU A 101 8.24 -21.83 -1.27
C GLU A 101 8.55 -20.71 -0.25
N ALA A 102 9.34 -21.01 0.77
CA ALA A 102 9.80 -20.03 1.75
C ALA A 102 10.69 -18.91 1.16
N LYS A 103 11.24 -19.10 -0.05
CA LYS A 103 12.04 -18.07 -0.77
C LYS A 103 11.19 -17.16 -1.68
N ILE A 104 9.92 -17.49 -1.89
CA ILE A 104 9.04 -16.68 -2.73
C ILE A 104 8.78 -15.34 -2.04
N PHE A 105 9.08 -14.25 -2.75
CA PHE A 105 8.78 -12.90 -2.31
C PHE A 105 7.36 -12.53 -2.74
N LYS A 106 6.52 -12.07 -1.81
CA LYS A 106 5.10 -11.76 -2.08
C LYS A 106 4.89 -10.25 -2.24
N PRO A 107 4.40 -9.76 -3.39
CA PRO A 107 3.98 -8.37 -3.53
C PRO A 107 2.60 -8.18 -2.91
N ILE A 108 2.41 -7.07 -2.21
CA ILE A 108 1.10 -6.62 -1.74
C ILE A 108 0.76 -5.33 -2.49
N PHE A 109 -0.36 -5.33 -3.22
CA PHE A 109 -0.80 -4.18 -3.98
C PHE A 109 -1.71 -3.32 -3.13
N GLY A 110 -1.40 -2.04 -3.02
CA GLY A 110 -2.11 -1.10 -2.17
C GLY A 110 -2.11 0.31 -2.72
N CYS A 111 -2.66 1.20 -1.93
CA CYS A 111 -2.68 2.63 -2.15
C CYS A 111 -2.89 3.32 -0.80
N GLU A 112 -2.12 4.36 -0.50
CA GLU A 112 -2.50 5.30 0.53
C GLU A 112 -3.52 6.27 -0.06
N MET A 113 -4.78 6.04 0.29
CA MET A 113 -5.93 6.78 -0.25
C MET A 113 -6.20 8.05 0.54
N TYR A 114 -6.80 9.02 -0.11
CA TYR A 114 -7.39 10.20 0.50
C TYR A 114 -8.89 9.98 0.70
N VAL A 115 -9.37 10.06 1.93
CA VAL A 115 -10.79 9.84 2.29
C VAL A 115 -11.43 11.18 2.64
N ALA A 116 -12.39 11.63 1.83
CA ALA A 116 -13.16 12.82 2.10
C ALA A 116 -13.96 12.71 3.41
N ARG A 117 -14.10 13.79 4.15
CA ARG A 117 -14.86 13.80 5.40
C ARG A 117 -16.34 13.52 5.21
N ARG A 118 -16.89 13.96 4.08
CA ARG A 118 -18.28 13.76 3.67
C ARG A 118 -18.32 12.93 2.38
N ARG A 119 -18.98 13.40 1.37
CA ARG A 119 -19.01 12.73 0.05
C ARG A 119 -17.81 13.16 -0.81
N LEU A 120 -17.29 12.21 -1.60
CA LEU A 120 -16.18 12.47 -2.54
C LEU A 120 -16.52 13.57 -3.57
N THR A 121 -17.81 13.74 -3.89
CA THR A 121 -18.29 14.80 -4.79
C THR A 121 -18.42 16.16 -4.11
N ASP A 122 -18.32 16.23 -2.79
CA ASP A 122 -18.40 17.48 -2.04
C ASP A 122 -17.09 18.25 -2.16
N LYS A 123 -17.14 19.38 -2.85
CA LYS A 123 -16.00 20.27 -3.13
C LYS A 123 -16.11 21.61 -2.41
N GLU A 124 -17.13 21.77 -1.59
CA GLU A 124 -17.27 22.98 -0.78
C GLU A 124 -16.30 22.97 0.38
N ALA A 125 -15.49 24.01 0.48
CA ALA A 125 -14.67 24.25 1.65
C ALA A 125 -15.57 24.42 2.88
N THR A 126 -15.43 23.59 3.90
CA THR A 126 -16.08 23.84 5.17
C THR A 126 -15.57 25.16 5.72
N PRO A 127 -16.46 26.06 6.24
CA PRO A 127 -16.03 27.28 6.89
C PRO A 127 -14.94 26.98 7.91
N ARG A 128 -13.83 27.71 7.89
CA ARG A 128 -12.71 27.55 8.81
C ARG A 128 -13.20 27.72 10.25
N GLU A 129 -13.61 26.66 10.89
CA GLU A 129 -13.62 26.62 12.34
C GLU A 129 -12.17 26.50 12.82
N ILE A 130 -11.55 27.65 13.01
CA ILE A 130 -10.23 27.73 13.64
C ILE A 130 -10.45 27.47 15.13
N ARG A 131 -10.48 26.20 15.51
CA ARG A 131 -10.31 25.83 16.91
C ARG A 131 -8.86 25.44 17.10
N THR A 132 -8.11 26.31 17.74
CA THR A 132 -6.82 25.99 18.31
C THR A 132 -7.08 25.05 19.49
N THR A 133 -6.92 23.76 19.32
CA THR A 133 -6.94 22.82 20.43
C THR A 133 -5.47 22.62 20.82
N VAL A 134 -5.11 23.14 21.98
CA VAL A 134 -3.84 22.80 22.62
C VAL A 134 -3.98 21.35 23.05
N VAL A 135 -3.12 20.47 22.53
CA VAL A 135 -2.96 19.13 23.09
C VAL A 135 -2.21 19.33 24.41
N ASN A 136 -2.93 19.22 25.52
CA ASN A 136 -2.51 19.72 26.85
C ASN A 136 -1.27 19.04 27.46
N GLU A 137 -0.60 18.11 26.76
CA GLU A 137 0.51 17.35 27.34
C GLU A 137 1.83 17.51 26.57
N VAL A 138 1.82 18.23 25.44
CA VAL A 138 3.04 18.55 24.70
C VAL A 138 3.20 20.05 24.64
N GLU A 139 3.99 20.61 25.53
CA GLU A 139 4.28 22.04 25.54
C GLU A 139 4.78 22.55 24.19
N GLY A 140 4.11 23.55 23.66
CA GLY A 140 4.53 24.25 22.44
C GLY A 140 3.85 23.82 21.14
N PHE A 141 2.93 22.85 21.13
CA PHE A 141 2.23 22.44 19.92
C PHE A 141 0.86 23.10 19.76
N SER A 142 0.64 23.73 18.63
CA SER A 142 -0.68 24.16 18.18
C SER A 142 -1.05 23.48 16.89
N ILE A 143 -2.07 22.62 16.89
CA ILE A 143 -2.63 22.04 15.68
C ILE A 143 -3.70 22.98 15.15
N ARG A 144 -3.41 23.62 14.01
CA ARG A 144 -4.40 24.43 13.31
C ARG A 144 -5.39 23.50 12.60
N ARG A 145 -6.66 23.54 13.01
CA ARG A 145 -7.75 23.01 12.19
C ARG A 145 -7.87 23.91 10.95
N GLY A 146 -7.28 23.47 9.84
CA GLY A 146 -7.42 24.13 8.56
C GLY A 146 -8.73 23.78 7.86
N ALA A 147 -9.04 24.48 6.79
CA ALA A 147 -10.09 24.09 5.82
C ALA A 147 -9.78 22.68 5.32
N VAL A 148 -10.68 21.71 5.56
CA VAL A 148 -10.20 20.41 5.90
C VAL A 148 -10.45 19.37 4.83
N ASP A 149 -11.25 19.68 3.83
CA ASP A 149 -11.59 18.70 2.81
C ASP A 149 -10.73 18.76 1.55
N GLU A 150 -9.81 19.71 1.46
CA GLU A 150 -8.94 19.83 0.27
C GLU A 150 -8.04 18.61 0.06
N GLY A 151 -7.64 17.92 1.12
CA GLY A 151 -6.73 16.77 1.05
C GLY A 151 -7.33 15.42 1.43
N GLY A 152 -8.44 15.41 2.18
CA GLY A 152 -8.97 14.18 2.79
C GLY A 152 -8.09 13.63 3.93
N TYR A 153 -8.55 12.52 4.54
CA TYR A 153 -7.78 11.74 5.51
C TYR A 153 -6.98 10.65 4.80
N HIS A 154 -5.78 10.38 5.24
CA HIS A 154 -4.99 9.26 4.73
C HIS A 154 -5.55 7.92 5.23
N LEU A 155 -5.51 6.92 4.37
CA LEU A 155 -5.93 5.55 4.69
C LEU A 155 -5.12 4.56 3.84
N VAL A 156 -4.40 3.67 4.48
CA VAL A 156 -3.68 2.60 3.76
C VAL A 156 -4.66 1.48 3.44
N VAL A 157 -4.81 1.17 2.16
CA VAL A 157 -5.71 0.13 1.66
C VAL A 157 -4.91 -0.87 0.83
N LEU A 158 -4.98 -2.15 1.21
CA LEU A 158 -4.24 -3.25 0.59
C LEU A 158 -5.22 -4.24 -0.04
N ALA A 159 -4.88 -4.78 -1.21
CA ALA A 159 -5.67 -5.78 -1.89
C ALA A 159 -5.28 -7.20 -1.42
N LYS A 160 -6.20 -7.88 -0.73
CA LYS A 160 -6.01 -9.22 -0.20
C LYS A 160 -6.01 -10.29 -1.31
N ASN A 161 -6.82 -10.08 -2.35
CA ASN A 161 -6.98 -11.01 -3.46
C ASN A 161 -7.37 -10.26 -4.75
N LEU A 162 -7.59 -10.99 -5.83
CA LEU A 162 -7.93 -10.39 -7.13
C LEU A 162 -9.22 -9.57 -7.09
N LYS A 163 -10.22 -9.97 -6.30
CA LYS A 163 -11.45 -9.19 -6.09
C LYS A 163 -11.15 -7.86 -5.42
N GLY A 164 -10.34 -7.90 -4.34
CA GLY A 164 -9.87 -6.69 -3.65
C GLY A 164 -9.06 -5.79 -4.57
N TYR A 165 -8.18 -6.35 -5.41
CA TYR A 165 -7.45 -5.58 -6.40
C TYR A 165 -8.39 -4.80 -7.35
N HIS A 166 -9.40 -5.47 -7.91
CA HIS A 166 -10.38 -4.80 -8.76
C HIS A 166 -11.22 -3.76 -8.02
N ASN A 167 -11.54 -4.02 -6.76
CA ASN A 167 -12.27 -3.05 -5.92
C ASN A 167 -11.39 -1.83 -5.62
N LEU A 168 -10.10 -2.04 -5.30
CA LEU A 168 -9.15 -0.94 -5.09
C LEU A 168 -8.98 -0.10 -6.35
N VAL A 169 -8.84 -0.72 -7.53
CA VAL A 169 -8.79 -0.01 -8.83
C VAL A 169 -10.04 0.88 -9.02
N LYS A 170 -11.25 0.38 -8.69
CA LYS A 170 -12.48 1.18 -8.79
C LYS A 170 -12.47 2.36 -7.82
N LEU A 171 -12.06 2.14 -6.57
CA LEU A 171 -11.97 3.20 -5.55
C LEU A 171 -11.00 4.30 -5.99
N VAL A 172 -9.79 3.92 -6.43
CA VAL A 172 -8.78 4.87 -6.90
C VAL A 172 -9.27 5.60 -8.15
N SER A 173 -9.83 4.88 -9.14
CA SER A 173 -10.35 5.50 -10.37
C SER A 173 -11.46 6.52 -10.10
N LYS A 174 -12.41 6.19 -9.21
CA LYS A 174 -13.48 7.12 -8.79
C LYS A 174 -12.92 8.32 -8.04
N GLY A 175 -11.85 8.13 -7.27
CA GLY A 175 -11.13 9.25 -6.65
C GLY A 175 -10.63 10.26 -7.68
N TRP A 176 -10.13 9.79 -8.81
CA TRP A 176 -9.63 10.63 -9.90
C TRP A 176 -10.75 11.24 -10.76
N THR A 177 -11.80 10.47 -11.10
CA THR A 177 -12.87 10.93 -11.99
C THR A 177 -13.92 11.79 -11.29
N ASP A 178 -14.37 11.37 -10.12
CA ASP A 178 -15.52 11.95 -9.42
C ASP A 178 -15.10 12.76 -8.19
N GLY A 179 -14.07 12.27 -7.47
CA GLY A 179 -13.66 12.78 -6.16
C GLY A 179 -12.51 13.79 -6.17
N PHE A 180 -11.96 14.13 -7.34
CA PHE A 180 -10.79 15.01 -7.39
C PHE A 180 -11.11 16.42 -6.90
N TYR A 181 -10.43 16.80 -5.81
CA TYR A 181 -10.41 18.16 -5.29
C TYR A 181 -9.07 18.37 -4.56
N SER A 182 -8.12 19.03 -5.20
CA SER A 182 -6.69 19.07 -4.85
C SER A 182 -6.00 17.70 -4.80
N ARG A 183 -6.71 16.65 -4.39
CA ARG A 183 -6.28 15.25 -4.31
C ARG A 183 -7.39 14.32 -4.81
N PRO A 184 -7.04 13.11 -5.29
CA PRO A 184 -8.04 12.10 -5.69
C PRO A 184 -8.65 11.45 -4.43
N ARG A 185 -9.85 11.88 -4.05
CA ARG A 185 -10.49 11.44 -2.80
C ARG A 185 -11.54 10.37 -3.05
N THR A 186 -11.56 9.35 -2.21
CA THR A 186 -12.72 8.46 -2.00
C THR A 186 -13.56 8.95 -0.81
N ASP A 187 -14.60 8.22 -0.44
CA ASP A 187 -15.35 8.45 0.80
C ASP A 187 -15.77 7.13 1.47
N LYS A 188 -16.33 7.20 2.67
CA LYS A 188 -16.80 6.02 3.42
C LYS A 188 -17.89 5.23 2.70
N TYR A 189 -18.74 5.86 1.86
CA TYR A 189 -19.77 5.15 1.08
C TYR A 189 -19.16 4.28 -0.02
N GLU A 190 -18.16 4.81 -0.71
CA GLU A 190 -17.46 4.02 -1.73
C GLU A 190 -16.62 2.92 -1.09
N LEU A 191 -15.97 3.19 0.06
CA LEU A 191 -15.24 2.18 0.83
C LEU A 191 -16.18 1.05 1.29
N GLU A 192 -17.34 1.36 1.84
CA GLU A 192 -18.35 0.37 2.23
C GLU A 192 -18.83 -0.46 1.03
N LYS A 193 -19.06 0.19 -0.11
CA LYS A 193 -19.51 -0.47 -1.34
C LYS A 193 -18.49 -1.44 -1.94
N TYR A 194 -17.20 -1.12 -1.84
CA TYR A 194 -16.11 -1.86 -2.46
C TYR A 194 -15.14 -2.49 -1.44
N HIS A 195 -15.58 -2.73 -0.21
CA HIS A 195 -14.74 -3.24 0.90
C HIS A 195 -14.22 -4.66 0.70
N GLU A 196 -14.96 -5.49 -0.05
CA GLU A 196 -14.67 -6.92 -0.20
C GLU A 196 -13.27 -7.19 -0.75
N GLY A 197 -12.49 -8.01 -0.04
CA GLY A 197 -11.13 -8.38 -0.41
C GLY A 197 -10.09 -7.29 -0.13
N LEU A 198 -10.42 -6.28 0.68
CA LEU A 198 -9.50 -5.24 1.12
C LEU A 198 -9.06 -5.43 2.58
N ILE A 199 -7.82 -5.10 2.87
CA ILE A 199 -7.26 -4.93 4.20
C ILE A 199 -6.98 -3.45 4.38
N VAL A 200 -7.28 -2.90 5.57
CA VAL A 200 -7.19 -1.47 5.83
C VAL A 200 -6.37 -1.19 7.09
N CYS A 201 -5.43 -0.22 7.01
CA CYS A 201 -4.68 0.28 8.16
C CYS A 201 -4.97 1.78 8.36
N SER A 202 -4.94 2.22 9.62
CA SER A 202 -5.36 3.58 10.01
C SER A 202 -4.48 4.73 9.52
N ALA A 203 -3.40 4.41 8.81
CA ALA A 203 -2.40 5.31 8.22
C ALA A 203 -1.59 6.15 9.23
N CYS A 204 -0.88 7.17 8.71
CA CYS A 204 0.01 8.07 9.44
C CYS A 204 -0.75 9.16 10.24
N LEU A 205 -0.07 10.20 10.71
CA LEU A 205 -0.69 11.37 11.36
C LEU A 205 -1.72 12.09 10.47
N GLY A 206 -1.72 11.82 9.17
CA GLY A 206 -2.73 12.29 8.21
C GLY A 206 -4.05 11.54 8.26
N GLY A 207 -4.12 10.38 8.92
CA GLY A 207 -5.31 9.55 9.03
C GLY A 207 -6.44 10.16 9.86
N GLU A 208 -7.70 9.67 9.68
CA GLU A 208 -8.86 10.17 10.42
C GLU A 208 -8.71 10.01 11.92
N ILE A 209 -8.30 8.81 12.36
CA ILE A 209 -8.18 8.49 13.77
C ILE A 209 -7.07 9.33 14.43
N PRO A 210 -5.83 9.34 13.91
CA PRO A 210 -4.77 10.19 14.45
C PRO A 210 -5.17 11.67 14.53
N ARG A 211 -5.78 12.21 13.48
CA ARG A 211 -6.22 13.61 13.46
C ARG A 211 -7.27 13.92 14.50
N ARG A 212 -8.24 13.03 14.74
CA ARG A 212 -9.25 13.19 15.79
C ARG A 212 -8.62 13.15 17.18
N ILE A 213 -7.70 12.21 17.42
CA ILE A 213 -6.94 12.14 18.69
C ILE A 213 -6.21 13.46 18.95
N LEU A 214 -5.41 13.93 17.99
CA LEU A 214 -4.62 15.16 18.12
C LEU A 214 -5.47 16.44 18.24
N THR A 215 -6.72 16.42 17.82
CA THR A 215 -7.66 17.53 18.02
C THR A 215 -8.53 17.38 19.27
N GLY A 216 -8.30 16.36 20.10
CA GLY A 216 -9.07 16.10 21.34
C GLY A 216 -10.45 15.49 21.10
N ASP A 217 -10.79 15.11 19.88
CA ASP A 217 -12.04 14.44 19.53
C ASP A 217 -11.91 12.92 19.72
N ILE A 218 -11.72 12.51 20.97
CA ILE A 218 -11.47 11.10 21.34
C ILE A 218 -12.70 10.24 21.04
N GLN A 219 -13.89 10.74 21.32
CA GLN A 219 -15.13 10.04 21.01
C GLN A 219 -15.29 9.82 19.51
N GLY A 220 -15.08 10.86 18.70
CA GLY A 220 -15.15 10.72 17.24
C GLY A 220 -14.06 9.82 16.66
N ALA A 221 -12.86 9.76 17.29
CA ALA A 221 -11.83 8.78 16.91
C ALA A 221 -12.31 7.35 17.16
N GLU A 222 -12.91 7.08 18.31
CA GLU A 222 -13.47 5.78 18.67
C GLU A 222 -14.63 5.36 17.75
N GLU A 223 -15.55 6.28 17.47
CA GLU A 223 -16.65 6.06 16.52
C GLU A 223 -16.13 5.71 15.11
N ALA A 224 -15.10 6.40 14.64
CA ALA A 224 -14.46 6.09 13.37
C ALA A 224 -13.81 4.69 13.36
N ILE A 225 -13.09 4.33 14.43
CA ILE A 225 -12.50 2.99 14.60
C ILE A 225 -13.57 1.91 14.53
N LEU A 226 -14.69 2.08 15.24
CA LEU A 226 -15.79 1.12 15.25
C LEU A 226 -16.45 1.01 13.88
N TRP A 227 -16.58 2.10 13.14
CA TRP A 227 -17.07 2.07 11.77
C TRP A 227 -16.17 1.21 10.87
N PHE A 228 -14.85 1.44 10.89
CA PHE A 228 -13.90 0.64 10.11
C PHE A 228 -13.92 -0.83 10.53
N LYS A 229 -13.93 -1.12 11.84
CA LYS A 229 -14.04 -2.49 12.34
C LYS A 229 -15.32 -3.18 11.88
N ASN A 230 -16.45 -2.47 11.86
CA ASN A 230 -17.72 -3.03 11.40
C ASN A 230 -17.70 -3.41 9.91
N ILE A 231 -17.03 -2.62 9.06
CA ILE A 231 -16.96 -2.86 7.62
C ILE A 231 -15.89 -3.91 7.25
N PHE A 232 -14.71 -3.83 7.85
CA PHE A 232 -13.55 -4.65 7.46
C PHE A 232 -13.26 -5.82 8.43
N GLY A 233 -13.90 -5.85 9.59
CA GLY A 233 -13.75 -6.93 10.57
C GLY A 233 -12.29 -7.14 11.00
N GLU A 234 -11.80 -8.37 10.82
CA GLU A 234 -10.43 -8.78 11.12
C GLU A 234 -9.40 -8.29 10.08
N ASP A 235 -9.85 -7.63 9.02
CA ASP A 235 -8.99 -7.01 7.99
C ASP A 235 -8.78 -5.51 8.26
N TYR A 236 -9.14 -5.01 9.44
CA TYR A 236 -8.84 -3.66 9.92
C TYR A 236 -7.76 -3.67 11.00
N TYR A 237 -6.75 -2.80 10.83
CA TYR A 237 -5.59 -2.67 11.74
C TYR A 237 -5.36 -1.23 12.14
N LEU A 238 -4.93 -1.02 13.38
CA LEU A 238 -4.43 0.27 13.85
C LEU A 238 -2.92 0.36 13.61
N GLU A 239 -2.49 1.43 12.97
CA GLU A 239 -1.12 1.60 12.48
C GLU A 239 -0.31 2.50 13.41
N LEU A 240 0.82 1.98 13.91
CA LEU A 240 1.77 2.69 14.75
C LEU A 240 2.98 3.15 13.92
N GLN A 241 3.41 4.40 14.11
CA GLN A 241 4.61 4.95 13.48
C GLN A 241 5.49 5.64 14.52
N ARG A 242 6.81 5.59 14.33
CA ARG A 242 7.81 6.20 15.24
C ARG A 242 8.98 6.78 14.45
N HIS A 243 8.95 8.08 14.19
CA HIS A 243 9.97 8.79 13.42
C HIS A 243 10.70 9.80 14.30
N LYS A 244 11.62 9.32 15.13
CA LYS A 244 12.43 10.18 16.00
C LYS A 244 13.58 10.78 15.22
N ALA A 245 13.47 12.06 14.84
CA ALA A 245 14.51 12.78 14.13
C ALA A 245 15.83 12.80 14.94
N THR A 246 16.94 12.54 14.26
CA THR A 246 18.29 12.44 14.84
C THR A 246 19.22 13.57 14.41
N VAL A 247 18.82 14.35 13.40
CA VAL A 247 19.66 15.41 12.81
C VAL A 247 19.00 16.78 12.96
N PRO A 248 19.77 17.87 13.14
CA PRO A 248 19.22 19.20 13.44
C PRO A 248 18.26 19.75 12.40
N ARG A 249 18.53 19.50 11.10
CA ARG A 249 17.67 19.96 9.98
C ARG A 249 16.63 18.91 9.61
N ALA A 250 15.78 18.55 10.55
CA ALA A 250 14.67 17.60 10.39
C ALA A 250 13.47 18.06 11.19
N ASN A 251 12.30 17.45 10.95
CA ASN A 251 11.12 17.71 11.72
C ASN A 251 11.18 16.95 13.05
N HIS A 252 11.35 17.68 14.16
CA HIS A 252 11.38 17.13 15.51
C HIS A 252 10.01 17.08 16.18
N GLU A 253 8.98 17.65 15.55
CA GLU A 253 7.63 17.73 16.12
C GLU A 253 6.81 16.45 15.85
N THR A 254 7.13 15.72 14.78
CA THR A 254 6.39 14.52 14.36
C THR A 254 6.41 13.43 15.44
N TYR A 255 7.57 13.13 16.02
CA TYR A 255 7.70 12.02 16.96
C TYR A 255 6.88 12.21 18.26
N PRO A 256 6.90 13.36 18.95
CA PRO A 256 6.02 13.60 20.08
C PRO A 256 4.53 13.44 19.76
N LEU A 257 4.09 13.88 18.58
CA LEU A 257 2.70 13.70 18.14
C LEU A 257 2.37 12.22 17.90
N GLN A 258 3.31 11.47 17.30
CA GLN A 258 3.16 10.03 17.11
C GLN A 258 3.08 9.28 18.46
N GLN A 259 3.83 9.69 19.47
CA GLN A 259 3.73 9.10 20.82
C GLN A 259 2.32 9.25 21.41
N VAL A 260 1.76 10.46 21.38
CA VAL A 260 0.38 10.72 21.86
C VAL A 260 -0.64 9.88 21.12
N VAL A 261 -0.50 9.77 19.81
CA VAL A 261 -1.39 8.95 18.97
C VAL A 261 -1.22 7.46 19.27
N ASN A 262 0.02 6.97 19.33
CA ASN A 262 0.31 5.55 19.54
C ASN A 262 -0.22 5.06 20.90
N ASP A 263 -0.04 5.82 21.97
CA ASP A 263 -0.55 5.47 23.29
C ASP A 263 -2.07 5.27 23.24
N ARG A 264 -2.78 6.18 22.56
CA ARG A 264 -4.24 6.08 22.41
C ARG A 264 -4.66 4.94 21.49
N LEU A 265 -3.92 4.68 20.41
CA LEU A 265 -4.18 3.54 19.52
C LEU A 265 -3.99 2.20 20.24
N ILE A 266 -2.97 2.08 21.10
CA ILE A 266 -2.74 0.89 21.94
C ILE A 266 -3.91 0.68 22.93
N GLU A 267 -4.43 1.74 23.54
CA GLU A 267 -5.63 1.66 24.39
C GLU A 267 -6.84 1.17 23.59
N PHE A 268 -7.11 1.76 22.42
CA PHE A 268 -8.22 1.35 21.55
C PHE A 268 -8.08 -0.06 21.04
N SER A 269 -6.87 -0.48 20.69
CA SER A 269 -6.57 -1.86 20.30
C SER A 269 -7.00 -2.85 21.39
N ARG A 270 -6.59 -2.63 22.63
CA ARG A 270 -6.95 -3.47 23.78
C ARG A 270 -8.46 -3.42 24.08
N LYS A 271 -9.06 -2.23 24.03
CA LYS A 271 -10.48 -2.02 24.33
C LYS A 271 -11.39 -2.72 23.32
N HIS A 272 -11.04 -2.69 22.03
CA HIS A 272 -11.89 -3.18 20.96
C HIS A 272 -11.41 -4.47 20.30
N GLY A 273 -10.30 -5.04 20.74
CA GLY A 273 -9.73 -6.26 20.15
C GLY A 273 -9.32 -6.05 18.68
N ILE A 274 -8.74 -4.89 18.34
CA ILE A 274 -8.24 -4.59 17.00
C ILE A 274 -6.73 -4.75 17.00
N LYS A 275 -6.18 -5.47 16.03
CA LYS A 275 -4.74 -5.72 15.94
C LYS A 275 -3.96 -4.46 15.56
N LEU A 276 -2.75 -4.36 16.11
CA LEU A 276 -1.81 -3.31 15.78
C LEU A 276 -0.86 -3.78 14.67
N VAL A 277 -0.45 -2.88 13.80
CA VAL A 277 0.70 -3.03 12.90
C VAL A 277 1.63 -1.84 13.08
N CYS A 278 2.92 -2.05 12.83
CA CYS A 278 3.86 -0.93 12.75
C CYS A 278 4.34 -0.72 11.32
N THR A 279 4.54 0.54 10.95
CA THR A 279 5.04 0.94 9.63
C THR A 279 6.08 2.05 9.75
N ASN A 280 6.80 2.31 8.68
CA ASN A 280 7.78 3.38 8.62
C ASN A 280 7.47 4.44 7.56
N ASP A 281 6.32 4.39 6.91
CA ASP A 281 5.91 5.40 5.92
C ASP A 281 7.06 5.74 4.95
N VAL A 282 7.54 4.70 4.28
CA VAL A 282 8.80 4.74 3.53
C VAL A 282 8.67 5.65 2.31
N HIS A 283 9.58 6.63 2.18
CA HIS A 283 9.64 7.56 1.04
C HIS A 283 10.95 7.46 0.26
N PHE A 284 11.99 6.87 0.84
CA PHE A 284 13.29 6.65 0.20
C PHE A 284 13.92 5.33 0.65
N VAL A 285 14.96 4.86 -0.06
CA VAL A 285 15.46 3.50 0.13
C VAL A 285 16.49 3.40 1.25
N GLU A 286 17.55 4.21 1.21
CA GLU A 286 18.66 4.18 2.15
C GLU A 286 18.67 5.48 2.98
N GLU A 287 19.20 5.44 4.21
CA GLU A 287 19.29 6.62 5.09
C GLU A 287 19.94 7.82 4.40
N GLU A 288 20.97 7.58 3.61
CA GLU A 288 21.72 8.61 2.88
C GLU A 288 20.86 9.32 1.81
N ASN A 289 19.75 8.73 1.39
CA ASN A 289 18.83 9.35 0.43
C ASN A 289 17.98 10.48 1.03
N ALA A 290 18.01 10.66 2.35
CA ALA A 290 17.25 11.69 3.05
C ALA A 290 17.52 13.12 2.52
N GLU A 291 18.75 13.42 2.10
CA GLU A 291 19.09 14.73 1.53
C GLU A 291 18.51 14.90 0.11
N ALA A 292 18.47 13.84 -0.68
CA ALA A 292 17.85 13.88 -2.01
C ALA A 292 16.33 14.03 -1.89
N HIS A 293 15.71 13.33 -0.94
CA HIS A 293 14.30 13.46 -0.60
C HIS A 293 13.95 14.89 -0.12
N ASP A 294 14.76 15.48 0.75
CA ASP A 294 14.59 16.86 1.23
C ASP A 294 14.55 17.89 0.08
N ARG A 295 15.40 17.70 -0.96
CA ARG A 295 15.37 18.53 -2.18
C ARG A 295 14.11 18.30 -3.02
N LEU A 296 13.63 17.05 -3.08
CA LEU A 296 12.39 16.73 -3.77
C LEU A 296 11.18 17.43 -3.10
N ILE A 297 11.14 17.47 -1.77
CA ILE A 297 10.12 18.20 -1.01
C ILE A 297 10.20 19.72 -1.26
N CYS A 298 11.39 20.28 -1.37
CA CYS A 298 11.55 21.69 -1.77
C CYS A 298 10.96 21.96 -3.16
N LEU A 299 11.24 21.09 -4.13
CA LEU A 299 10.66 21.19 -5.47
C LEU A 299 9.13 21.08 -5.44
N SER A 300 8.59 20.11 -4.68
CA SER A 300 7.15 19.88 -4.51
C SER A 300 6.41 21.08 -3.93
N THR A 301 7.04 21.76 -2.97
CA THR A 301 6.43 22.88 -2.22
C THR A 301 6.80 24.27 -2.78
N GLY A 302 7.66 24.33 -3.79
CA GLY A 302 8.15 25.59 -4.36
C GLY A 302 8.98 26.42 -3.36
N LYS A 303 9.76 25.76 -2.50
CA LYS A 303 10.55 26.37 -1.44
C LYS A 303 12.04 26.10 -1.64
N ASP A 304 12.86 27.05 -1.21
CA ASP A 304 14.31 26.87 -1.20
C ASP A 304 14.79 26.12 0.05
N LEU A 305 15.95 25.47 -0.04
CA LEU A 305 16.52 24.68 1.06
C LEU A 305 16.82 25.46 2.33
N ASP A 306 17.05 26.75 2.23
CA ASP A 306 17.32 27.68 3.33
C ASP A 306 16.07 28.44 3.84
N ASP A 307 14.90 28.26 3.20
CA ASP A 307 13.64 28.83 3.71
C ASP A 307 13.32 28.23 5.10
N PRO A 308 13.26 29.04 6.15
CA PRO A 308 13.01 28.56 7.52
C PRO A 308 11.57 28.02 7.70
N ASN A 309 10.65 28.36 6.80
CA ASN A 309 9.23 27.97 6.86
C ASN A 309 8.90 26.83 5.88
N ARG A 310 9.91 26.15 5.31
CA ARG A 310 9.68 25.02 4.43
C ARG A 310 9.23 23.78 5.18
N MET A 311 8.54 22.89 4.48
CA MET A 311 8.20 21.57 5.02
C MET A 311 9.47 20.74 5.24
N LEU A 312 9.57 20.11 6.40
CA LEU A 312 10.63 19.17 6.76
C LEU A 312 10.02 17.81 7.11
N TYR A 313 10.62 16.76 6.60
CA TYR A 313 10.42 15.40 7.07
C TYR A 313 11.34 15.10 8.26
N THR A 314 11.12 13.97 8.93
CA THR A 314 11.95 13.57 10.07
C THR A 314 13.31 13.03 9.63
N LYS A 315 13.45 12.72 8.34
CA LYS A 315 14.59 12.00 7.74
C LYS A 315 14.74 10.58 8.29
N GLN A 316 13.63 9.99 8.76
CA GLN A 316 13.55 8.62 9.27
C GLN A 316 12.74 7.69 8.34
N GLU A 317 12.29 8.20 7.19
CA GLU A 317 11.36 7.54 6.28
C GLU A 317 12.05 6.64 5.24
N TRP A 318 13.24 6.05 5.57
CA TRP A 318 13.88 5.06 4.70
C TRP A 318 13.31 3.66 4.88
N LEU A 319 13.59 2.77 3.91
CA LEU A 319 13.25 1.36 4.02
C LEU A 319 14.15 0.71 5.09
N LYS A 320 13.74 0.78 6.35
CA LYS A 320 14.46 0.20 7.48
C LYS A 320 14.54 -1.32 7.39
N THR A 321 15.64 -1.87 7.89
CA THR A 321 15.81 -3.32 8.04
C THR A 321 14.85 -3.87 9.10
N GLN A 322 14.62 -5.20 9.06
CA GLN A 322 13.85 -5.88 10.10
C GLN A 322 14.44 -5.64 11.49
N GLN A 323 15.77 -5.59 11.61
CA GLN A 323 16.43 -5.33 12.89
C GLN A 323 16.12 -3.92 13.40
N GLU A 324 16.25 -2.88 12.57
CA GLU A 324 15.94 -1.50 12.94
C GLU A 324 14.48 -1.35 13.38
N MET A 325 13.54 -1.99 12.68
CA MET A 325 12.12 -1.97 13.06
C MET A 325 11.88 -2.71 14.38
N ASN A 326 12.56 -3.83 14.62
CA ASN A 326 12.49 -4.55 15.90
C ASN A 326 13.04 -3.71 17.08
N ASP A 327 14.10 -2.95 16.86
CA ASP A 327 14.67 -2.07 17.88
C ASP A 327 13.70 -0.92 18.23
N ILE A 328 13.04 -0.34 17.21
CA ILE A 328 12.09 0.77 17.37
C ILE A 328 10.79 0.32 18.07
N PHE A 329 10.30 -0.88 17.78
CA PHE A 329 9.02 -1.40 18.28
C PHE A 329 9.18 -2.59 19.24
N SER A 330 10.32 -2.67 19.93
CA SER A 330 10.64 -3.75 20.88
C SER A 330 9.63 -3.92 22.03
N ASP A 331 8.93 -2.85 22.40
CA ASP A 331 7.89 -2.80 23.42
C ASP A 331 6.49 -3.25 22.94
N VAL A 332 6.29 -3.36 21.61
CA VAL A 332 5.03 -3.78 20.98
C VAL A 332 5.32 -4.84 19.88
N PRO A 333 5.91 -6.01 20.25
CA PRO A 333 6.38 -6.98 19.27
C PRO A 333 5.26 -7.58 18.41
N GLU A 334 4.03 -7.58 18.89
CA GLU A 334 2.87 -8.02 18.11
C GLU A 334 2.59 -7.11 16.91
N ALA A 335 2.91 -5.82 16.97
CA ALA A 335 2.75 -4.90 15.84
C ALA A 335 3.72 -5.24 14.68
N LEU A 336 4.87 -5.83 14.97
CA LEU A 336 5.81 -6.37 13.98
C LEU A 336 5.27 -7.65 13.37
N SER A 337 4.96 -8.67 14.20
CA SER A 337 4.50 -9.98 13.72
C SER A 337 3.18 -9.92 12.97
N ASN A 338 2.28 -9.00 13.30
CA ASN A 338 1.02 -8.80 12.58
C ASN A 338 1.22 -8.30 11.13
N THR A 339 2.38 -7.76 10.78
CA THR A 339 2.70 -7.46 9.37
C THR A 339 2.79 -8.72 8.52
N LEU A 340 3.30 -9.83 9.12
CA LEU A 340 3.32 -11.15 8.49
C LEU A 340 1.92 -11.77 8.42
N GLU A 341 1.07 -11.55 9.43
CA GLU A 341 -0.32 -11.98 9.37
C GLU A 341 -1.03 -11.38 8.15
N ILE A 342 -0.80 -10.08 7.88
CA ILE A 342 -1.33 -9.45 6.67
C ILE A 342 -0.74 -10.11 5.42
N LEU A 343 0.56 -10.37 5.38
CA LEU A 343 1.19 -11.06 4.26
C LEU A 343 0.57 -12.44 4.01
N ASP A 344 0.28 -13.18 5.08
CA ASP A 344 -0.33 -14.52 5.00
C ASP A 344 -1.78 -14.45 4.50
N LYS A 345 -2.54 -13.44 4.90
CA LYS A 345 -3.90 -13.17 4.40
C LYS A 345 -3.94 -12.81 2.92
N VAL A 346 -2.87 -12.22 2.37
CA VAL A 346 -2.82 -11.88 0.94
C VAL A 346 -2.62 -13.13 0.11
N GLU A 347 -3.54 -13.39 -0.81
CA GLU A 347 -3.47 -14.52 -1.73
C GLU A 347 -2.41 -14.29 -2.82
N PHE A 348 -1.93 -15.39 -3.43
CA PHE A 348 -1.17 -15.29 -4.67
C PHE A 348 -2.12 -15.19 -5.85
N TYR A 349 -2.16 -14.05 -6.51
CA TYR A 349 -2.97 -13.84 -7.72
C TYR A 349 -2.18 -13.11 -8.81
N SER A 350 -2.66 -13.19 -10.04
CA SER A 350 -2.09 -12.49 -11.18
C SER A 350 -3.00 -11.34 -11.58
N ILE A 351 -2.40 -10.19 -11.86
CA ILE A 351 -3.07 -9.06 -12.49
C ILE A 351 -2.89 -9.05 -14.02
N ASP A 352 -2.22 -10.08 -14.57
CA ASP A 352 -2.16 -10.30 -16.01
C ASP A 352 -3.49 -10.87 -16.51
N HIS A 353 -3.91 -10.41 -17.67
CA HIS A 353 -5.04 -10.94 -18.42
C HIS A 353 -4.67 -11.08 -19.91
N PRO A 354 -5.36 -11.92 -20.68
CA PRO A 354 -5.20 -11.96 -22.12
C PRO A 354 -5.44 -10.59 -22.75
N PRO A 355 -4.79 -10.28 -23.89
CA PRO A 355 -5.06 -9.04 -24.60
C PRO A 355 -6.56 -8.86 -24.86
N LEU A 356 -7.09 -7.72 -24.46
CA LEU A 356 -8.47 -7.35 -24.73
C LEU A 356 -8.52 -6.54 -26.03
N MET A 357 -9.19 -7.09 -27.04
CA MET A 357 -9.48 -6.34 -28.26
C MET A 357 -10.60 -5.34 -27.96
N PRO A 358 -10.39 -4.04 -28.15
CA PRO A 358 -11.44 -3.07 -27.96
C PRO A 358 -12.56 -3.31 -28.98
N THR A 359 -13.80 -3.30 -28.50
CA THR A 359 -14.96 -3.34 -29.39
C THR A 359 -15.17 -1.93 -29.94
N PHE A 360 -14.97 -1.76 -31.25
CA PHE A 360 -15.30 -0.52 -31.95
C PHE A 360 -16.76 -0.61 -32.37
N PRO A 361 -17.64 0.28 -31.87
CA PRO A 361 -19.03 0.33 -32.34
C PRO A 361 -19.05 0.79 -33.82
N ILE A 362 -19.43 -0.12 -34.71
CA ILE A 362 -19.62 0.23 -36.13
C ILE A 362 -20.90 1.06 -36.22
N PRO A 363 -20.86 2.31 -36.74
CA PRO A 363 -22.06 3.11 -36.93
C PRO A 363 -23.08 2.38 -37.81
N GLU A 364 -24.38 2.49 -37.50
CA GLU A 364 -25.46 1.82 -38.19
C GLU A 364 -25.46 2.08 -39.73
N ASN A 365 -24.99 3.26 -40.13
CA ASN A 365 -24.88 3.62 -41.56
C ASN A 365 -23.66 3.02 -42.27
N PHE A 366 -22.84 2.25 -41.57
CA PHE A 366 -21.62 1.65 -42.17
C PHE A 366 -21.89 0.34 -42.85
N GLY A 367 -23.09 -0.26 -42.69
CA GLY A 367 -23.47 -1.55 -43.26
C GLY A 367 -23.02 -2.75 -42.39
N THR A 368 -23.33 -3.95 -42.85
CA THR A 368 -23.02 -5.17 -42.13
C THR A 368 -21.68 -5.78 -42.55
N GLU A 369 -21.10 -6.61 -41.69
CA GLU A 369 -19.86 -7.34 -41.96
C GLU A 369 -20.00 -8.20 -43.26
N GLU A 370 -21.18 -8.80 -43.52
CA GLU A 370 -21.44 -9.57 -44.72
C GLU A 370 -21.41 -8.73 -46.01
N GLU A 371 -21.93 -7.49 -45.96
CA GLU A 371 -21.88 -6.56 -47.10
C GLU A 371 -20.45 -6.15 -47.40
N TYR A 372 -19.62 -5.93 -46.36
CA TYR A 372 -18.21 -5.62 -46.55
C TYR A 372 -17.39 -6.81 -47.01
N ARG A 373 -17.62 -8.02 -46.50
CA ARG A 373 -16.97 -9.25 -47.00
C ARG A 373 -17.29 -9.54 -48.48
N LYS A 374 -18.47 -9.16 -48.97
CA LYS A 374 -18.83 -9.25 -50.40
C LYS A 374 -18.15 -8.16 -51.23
N LYS A 375 -17.86 -7.02 -50.67
CA LYS A 375 -17.23 -5.89 -51.36
C LYS A 375 -15.70 -5.94 -51.43
N PHE A 376 -15.07 -6.53 -50.43
CA PHE A 376 -13.62 -6.55 -50.28
C PHE A 376 -13.14 -7.99 -50.10
N THR A 377 -12.58 -8.56 -51.16
CA THR A 377 -11.80 -9.79 -51.05
C THR A 377 -10.49 -9.49 -50.30
N GLU A 378 -9.87 -10.53 -49.69
CA GLU A 378 -8.59 -10.39 -49.00
C GLU A 378 -7.51 -9.74 -49.84
N GLU A 379 -7.49 -10.00 -51.16
CA GLU A 379 -6.59 -9.38 -52.13
C GLU A 379 -6.81 -7.85 -52.26
N LEU A 380 -8.04 -7.38 -52.26
CA LEU A 380 -8.37 -5.94 -52.35
C LEU A 380 -8.05 -5.16 -51.06
N LEU A 381 -8.11 -5.82 -49.93
CA LEU A 381 -7.69 -5.21 -48.64
C LEU A 381 -6.16 -5.10 -48.59
N TYR A 382 -5.42 -6.07 -49.09
CA TYR A 382 -3.95 -6.02 -49.13
C TYR A 382 -3.41 -4.92 -50.07
N CYS A 383 -4.05 -4.72 -51.21
CA CYS A 383 -3.64 -3.69 -52.18
C CYS A 383 -3.94 -2.24 -51.75
N LYS A 384 -4.75 -2.01 -50.71
CA LYS A 384 -5.06 -0.66 -50.21
C LYS A 384 -4.30 -0.26 -48.93
N LEU A 385 -3.52 -1.20 -48.34
CA LEU A 385 -2.68 -0.98 -47.14
C LEU A 385 -1.20 -0.77 -47.50
N ILE A 386 -0.82 -0.85 -48.79
CA ILE A 386 0.46 -0.41 -49.35
C ILE A 386 0.22 0.86 -50.19
#